data_c638c9ff5e0414bdb917cf71d2d71d82
#
_entry.id   c638c9ff5e0414bdb917cf71d2d71d82
#
_cell.length_a   1.000
_cell.length_b   1.000
_cell.length_c   1.000
_cell.angle_alpha   90.00
_cell.angle_beta   90.00
_cell.angle_gamma   90.00
#
_symmetry.space_group_name_H-M   'P 1'
#
loop_
_entity.id
_entity.type
_entity.pdbx_description
1 polymer ?
#
loop_
_entity_poly.entity_id
_entity_poly.type
_entity_poly.pdbx_seq_one_letter_code
_entity_poly.pdbx_strand_id
1 'polypeptide(L)'
;MRKELVSYALTYGNKKAARHFQTTVKTVRKWRKRWQEQKGMGLKDRSKKPQKSPRMMKMYWQFKIKALAEKATADNKRINGAMIKREYSIPYSAKTLVKYLKQYYKLPSKKTHREKKRDMREIKSKYRAFEKIQVDIKYLDDIPEFYHDFMQFHLPKYQITARCIRTGALFIGYTQQHSTTSTAIFIYRLFTHLKHYGVKPAEITIQTDNGTEFTAPWNSLKKTLFTKVIELSYAATHKTIPVGAKTYQSDVETSHRLIEDEFYACRYFSSAQDFLKQAHQYQNHFNFTRFNTYKNGSPVQLLQQAAPLINRNVLNFKPVLVDTFFHLYKNEFRLLAS
;
A
#
# COMPACT_ATOMS: atom_id res chain seq x y z
N MET A 1 13.11 -46.13 -11.79
CA MET A 1 12.69 -47.04 -10.71
C MET A 1 11.46 -47.92 -11.07
N ARG A 2 10.19 -47.44 -11.29
CA ARG A 2 9.01 -48.32 -11.57
C ARG A 2 9.12 -49.06 -12.90
N LYS A 3 9.65 -48.44 -13.96
CA LYS A 3 9.88 -49.07 -15.25
C LYS A 3 10.97 -50.17 -15.15
N GLU A 4 12.02 -49.90 -14.46
CA GLU A 4 13.13 -50.83 -14.20
C GLU A 4 12.67 -52.03 -13.36
N LEU A 5 11.90 -51.76 -12.29
CA LEU A 5 11.32 -52.81 -11.47
C LEU A 5 10.44 -53.76 -12.31
N VAL A 6 9.62 -53.25 -13.21
CA VAL A 6 8.76 -54.06 -14.08
C VAL A 6 9.61 -54.84 -15.10
N SER A 7 10.58 -54.16 -15.75
CA SER A 7 11.49 -54.84 -16.68
C SER A 7 12.25 -55.98 -16.02
N TYR A 8 12.83 -55.72 -14.86
CA TYR A 8 13.54 -56.74 -14.07
C TYR A 8 12.60 -57.89 -13.65
N ALA A 9 11.37 -57.57 -13.26
CA ALA A 9 10.37 -58.56 -12.88
C ALA A 9 9.90 -59.44 -14.06
N LEU A 10 9.89 -58.93 -15.26
CA LEU A 10 9.62 -59.67 -16.48
C LEU A 10 10.70 -60.70 -16.81
N THR A 11 11.97 -60.34 -16.59
CA THR A 11 13.13 -61.19 -16.87
C THR A 11 13.40 -62.23 -15.77
N TYR A 12 13.39 -61.76 -14.50
CA TYR A 12 13.87 -62.60 -13.37
C TYR A 12 12.78 -63.07 -12.41
N GLY A 13 11.55 -62.64 -12.65
CA GLY A 13 10.42 -63.03 -11.85
C GLY A 13 10.14 -62.11 -10.64
N ASN A 14 8.90 -62.17 -10.14
CA ASN A 14 8.39 -61.24 -9.11
C ASN A 14 9.12 -61.32 -7.75
N LYS A 15 9.54 -62.51 -7.32
CA LYS A 15 10.20 -62.69 -6.03
C LYS A 15 11.61 -62.11 -6.04
N LYS A 16 12.37 -62.32 -7.13
CA LYS A 16 13.74 -61.78 -7.29
C LYS A 16 13.68 -60.24 -7.42
N ALA A 17 12.73 -59.69 -8.19
CA ALA A 17 12.52 -58.29 -8.31
C ALA A 17 12.17 -57.61 -6.96
N ALA A 18 11.30 -58.28 -6.17
CA ALA A 18 10.93 -57.74 -4.85
C ALA A 18 12.17 -57.62 -3.90
N ARG A 19 13.08 -58.61 -3.93
CA ARG A 19 14.31 -58.59 -3.15
C ARG A 19 15.27 -57.49 -3.67
N HIS A 20 15.47 -57.45 -4.98
CA HIS A 20 16.41 -56.52 -5.60
C HIS A 20 16.04 -55.04 -5.37
N PHE A 21 14.74 -54.72 -5.49
CA PHE A 21 14.24 -53.35 -5.29
C PHE A 21 13.70 -53.08 -3.87
N GLN A 22 14.02 -53.95 -2.91
CA GLN A 22 13.62 -53.81 -1.50
C GLN A 22 12.13 -53.47 -1.32
N THR A 23 11.28 -54.19 -2.03
CA THR A 23 9.80 -53.96 -2.02
C THR A 23 9.10 -55.30 -1.83
N THR A 24 7.76 -55.25 -1.72
CA THR A 24 6.94 -56.48 -1.58
C THR A 24 6.60 -57.10 -2.93
N VAL A 25 6.44 -58.39 -2.95
CA VAL A 25 5.98 -59.12 -4.13
C VAL A 25 4.61 -58.60 -4.61
N LYS A 26 3.74 -58.18 -3.67
CA LYS A 26 2.44 -57.57 -3.95
C LYS A 26 2.60 -56.26 -4.76
N THR A 27 3.59 -55.46 -4.39
CA THR A 27 3.90 -54.21 -5.12
C THR A 27 4.41 -54.46 -6.53
N VAL A 28 5.29 -55.45 -6.69
CA VAL A 28 5.81 -55.85 -8.01
C VAL A 28 4.66 -56.36 -8.91
N ARG A 29 3.79 -57.25 -8.39
CA ARG A 29 2.63 -57.75 -9.13
C ARG A 29 1.69 -56.62 -9.55
N LYS A 30 1.46 -55.66 -8.65
CA LYS A 30 0.64 -54.45 -8.93
C LYS A 30 1.16 -53.68 -10.11
N TRP A 31 2.48 -53.37 -10.12
CA TRP A 31 3.09 -52.57 -11.17
C TRP A 31 3.21 -53.36 -12.50
N ARG A 32 3.51 -54.64 -12.44
CA ARG A 32 3.52 -55.52 -13.60
C ARG A 32 2.12 -55.62 -14.28
N LYS A 33 1.06 -55.80 -13.50
CA LYS A 33 -0.33 -55.81 -14.01
C LYS A 33 -0.67 -54.47 -14.70
N ARG A 34 -0.37 -53.35 -14.05
CA ARG A 34 -0.63 -52.02 -14.63
C ARG A 34 0.19 -51.73 -15.90
N TRP A 35 1.38 -52.26 -15.97
CA TRP A 35 2.22 -52.17 -17.17
C TRP A 35 1.62 -52.98 -18.31
N GLN A 36 1.13 -54.20 -18.06
CA GLN A 36 0.50 -55.04 -19.05
C GLN A 36 -0.78 -54.38 -19.62
N GLU A 37 -1.60 -53.77 -18.73
CA GLU A 37 -2.87 -53.13 -19.11
C GLU A 37 -2.67 -51.77 -19.84
N GLN A 38 -1.78 -50.95 -19.39
CA GLN A 38 -1.67 -49.54 -19.81
C GLN A 38 -0.25 -49.08 -20.16
N LYS A 39 0.70 -49.97 -20.30
CA LYS A 39 2.12 -49.70 -20.60
C LYS A 39 2.69 -48.57 -19.67
N GLY A 40 3.40 -47.62 -20.24
CA GLY A 40 4.02 -46.50 -19.47
C GLY A 40 3.01 -45.62 -18.69
N MET A 41 1.78 -45.50 -19.18
CA MET A 41 0.73 -44.74 -18.47
C MET A 41 0.29 -45.44 -17.16
N GLY A 42 0.35 -46.79 -17.11
CA GLY A 42 0.03 -47.55 -15.91
C GLY A 42 0.99 -47.37 -14.75
N LEU A 43 2.22 -46.88 -15.02
CA LEU A 43 3.26 -46.62 -14.00
C LEU A 43 3.14 -45.24 -13.33
N LYS A 44 2.24 -44.37 -13.82
CA LYS A 44 1.96 -43.08 -13.17
C LYS A 44 1.07 -43.29 -11.93
N ASP A 45 1.20 -42.37 -10.96
CA ASP A 45 0.35 -42.38 -9.80
C ASP A 45 -1.09 -42.03 -10.20
N ARG A 46 -2.03 -42.88 -9.77
CA ARG A 46 -3.46 -42.60 -9.96
C ARG A 46 -3.95 -41.65 -8.91
N SER A 47 -4.91 -40.80 -9.28
CA SER A 47 -5.60 -39.93 -8.33
C SER A 47 -6.17 -40.73 -7.16
N LYS A 48 -5.92 -40.30 -5.94
CA LYS A 48 -6.52 -40.88 -4.74
C LYS A 48 -7.94 -40.36 -4.45
N LYS A 49 -8.43 -39.42 -5.28
CA LYS A 49 -9.77 -38.84 -5.11
C LYS A 49 -10.82 -39.91 -5.41
N PRO A 50 -11.89 -40.01 -4.60
CA PRO A 50 -13.03 -40.89 -4.91
C PRO A 50 -13.61 -40.52 -6.28
N GLN A 51 -13.88 -41.51 -7.10
CA GLN A 51 -14.51 -41.34 -8.42
C GLN A 51 -15.95 -40.85 -8.29
N LYS A 52 -16.64 -41.27 -7.25
CA LYS A 52 -18.00 -40.84 -6.90
C LYS A 52 -17.99 -40.28 -5.49
N SER A 53 -18.60 -39.13 -5.29
CA SER A 53 -18.81 -38.51 -3.98
C SER A 53 -20.31 -38.25 -3.79
N PRO A 54 -20.91 -38.68 -2.68
CA PRO A 54 -22.32 -38.41 -2.39
C PRO A 54 -22.67 -36.93 -2.36
N ARG A 55 -21.65 -36.09 -2.09
CA ARG A 55 -21.78 -34.64 -2.05
C ARG A 55 -21.46 -33.94 -3.38
N MET A 56 -21.22 -34.70 -4.46
CA MET A 56 -20.96 -34.12 -5.77
C MET A 56 -22.25 -33.50 -6.32
N MET A 57 -22.14 -32.32 -6.90
CA MET A 57 -23.26 -31.61 -7.51
C MET A 57 -23.82 -32.44 -8.67
N LYS A 58 -25.14 -32.66 -8.71
CA LYS A 58 -25.81 -33.41 -9.79
C LYS A 58 -25.58 -32.72 -11.13
N MET A 59 -25.42 -33.52 -12.20
CA MET A 59 -25.10 -33.01 -13.55
C MET A 59 -26.09 -31.94 -14.05
N TYR A 60 -27.39 -32.16 -13.81
CA TYR A 60 -28.42 -31.16 -14.14
C TYR A 60 -28.09 -29.74 -13.63
N TRP A 61 -27.72 -29.65 -12.34
CA TRP A 61 -27.36 -28.37 -11.74
C TRP A 61 -26.04 -27.81 -12.27
N GLN A 62 -25.09 -28.68 -12.64
CA GLN A 62 -23.83 -28.27 -13.25
C GLN A 62 -24.09 -27.59 -14.60
N PHE A 63 -24.92 -28.21 -15.47
CA PHE A 63 -25.29 -27.61 -16.75
C PHE A 63 -26.05 -26.29 -16.58
N LYS A 64 -27.02 -26.25 -15.65
CA LYS A 64 -27.79 -25.03 -15.40
C LYS A 64 -26.92 -23.87 -14.94
N ILE A 65 -26.00 -24.12 -13.99
CA ILE A 65 -25.06 -23.11 -13.50
C ILE A 65 -24.10 -22.66 -14.62
N LYS A 66 -23.70 -23.61 -15.48
CA LYS A 66 -22.85 -23.31 -16.64
C LYS A 66 -23.58 -22.35 -17.59
N ALA A 67 -24.76 -22.63 -18.00
CA ALA A 67 -25.56 -21.80 -18.89
C ALA A 67 -25.80 -20.39 -18.31
N LEU A 68 -26.09 -20.30 -17.00
CA LEU A 68 -26.25 -19.02 -16.31
C LEU A 68 -24.96 -18.21 -16.27
N ALA A 69 -23.82 -18.87 -16.07
CA ALA A 69 -22.51 -18.21 -16.09
C ALA A 69 -22.15 -17.67 -17.49
N GLU A 70 -22.41 -18.48 -18.53
CA GLU A 70 -22.19 -18.08 -19.94
C GLU A 70 -23.06 -16.87 -20.31
N LYS A 71 -24.35 -16.90 -19.97
CA LYS A 71 -25.26 -15.77 -20.20
C LYS A 71 -24.81 -14.50 -19.49
N ALA A 72 -24.43 -14.61 -18.22
CA ALA A 72 -24.00 -13.42 -17.50
C ALA A 72 -22.64 -12.90 -17.97
N THR A 73 -21.76 -13.75 -18.48
CA THR A 73 -20.52 -13.32 -19.13
C THR A 73 -20.81 -12.57 -20.42
N ALA A 74 -21.74 -13.05 -21.23
CA ALA A 74 -22.19 -12.37 -22.45
C ALA A 74 -22.82 -11.00 -22.14
N ASP A 75 -23.61 -10.93 -21.04
CA ASP A 75 -24.24 -9.68 -20.58
C ASP A 75 -23.31 -8.75 -19.79
N ASN A 76 -22.02 -9.06 -19.67
CA ASN A 76 -21.06 -8.35 -18.80
C ASN A 76 -21.49 -8.22 -17.32
N LYS A 77 -22.34 -9.11 -16.84
CA LYS A 77 -22.88 -9.12 -15.48
C LYS A 77 -21.99 -9.92 -14.55
N ARG A 78 -21.73 -9.37 -13.36
CA ARG A 78 -20.99 -10.10 -12.32
C ARG A 78 -21.89 -11.12 -11.63
N ILE A 79 -21.48 -12.38 -11.66
CA ILE A 79 -22.17 -13.48 -10.95
C ILE A 79 -21.53 -13.71 -9.59
N ASN A 80 -22.35 -13.94 -8.57
CA ASN A 80 -21.91 -14.49 -7.30
C ASN A 80 -22.81 -15.66 -6.88
N GLY A 81 -22.24 -16.59 -6.09
CA GLY A 81 -22.95 -17.81 -5.71
C GLY A 81 -24.21 -17.57 -4.85
N ALA A 82 -24.26 -16.48 -4.08
CA ALA A 82 -25.43 -16.14 -3.28
C ALA A 82 -26.60 -15.66 -4.16
N MET A 83 -26.28 -14.83 -5.17
CA MET A 83 -27.27 -14.36 -6.15
C MET A 83 -27.89 -15.53 -6.92
N ILE A 84 -27.05 -16.39 -7.49
CA ILE A 84 -27.53 -17.58 -8.23
C ILE A 84 -28.40 -18.48 -7.34
N LYS A 85 -27.98 -18.70 -6.09
CA LYS A 85 -28.78 -19.52 -5.16
C LYS A 85 -30.17 -18.93 -4.92
N ARG A 86 -30.28 -17.63 -4.72
CA ARG A 86 -31.58 -16.96 -4.45
C ARG A 86 -32.47 -16.93 -5.69
N GLU A 87 -31.90 -16.51 -6.81
CA GLU A 87 -32.64 -16.28 -8.05
C GLU A 87 -33.18 -17.57 -8.67
N TYR A 88 -32.41 -18.66 -8.55
CA TYR A 88 -32.73 -19.92 -9.17
C TYR A 88 -33.07 -21.06 -8.18
N SER A 89 -33.24 -20.75 -6.89
CA SER A 89 -33.59 -21.70 -5.82
C SER A 89 -32.72 -22.96 -5.82
N ILE A 90 -31.40 -22.82 -6.03
CA ILE A 90 -30.48 -23.95 -6.15
C ILE A 90 -30.22 -24.59 -4.78
N PRO A 91 -30.36 -25.94 -4.63
CA PRO A 91 -30.28 -26.65 -3.34
C PRO A 91 -28.85 -26.82 -2.81
N TYR A 92 -27.88 -26.05 -3.33
CA TYR A 92 -26.48 -26.07 -2.88
C TYR A 92 -26.12 -24.80 -2.16
N SER A 93 -25.09 -24.86 -1.28
CA SER A 93 -24.60 -23.67 -0.60
C SER A 93 -23.97 -22.67 -1.58
N ALA A 94 -24.09 -21.37 -1.30
CA ALA A 94 -23.45 -20.34 -2.11
C ALA A 94 -21.92 -20.58 -2.25
N LYS A 95 -21.28 -21.11 -1.19
CA LYS A 95 -19.85 -21.46 -1.19
C LYS A 95 -19.53 -22.59 -2.18
N THR A 96 -20.41 -23.61 -2.27
CA THR A 96 -20.27 -24.70 -3.25
C THR A 96 -20.42 -24.17 -4.68
N LEU A 97 -21.40 -23.30 -4.92
CA LEU A 97 -21.61 -22.67 -6.23
C LEU A 97 -20.40 -21.84 -6.67
N VAL A 98 -19.84 -21.00 -5.77
CA VAL A 98 -18.62 -20.23 -6.07
C VAL A 98 -17.43 -21.13 -6.37
N LYS A 99 -17.25 -22.24 -5.60
CA LYS A 99 -16.16 -23.20 -5.85
C LYS A 99 -16.31 -23.84 -7.23
N TYR A 100 -17.52 -24.25 -7.60
CA TYR A 100 -17.81 -24.83 -8.91
C TYR A 100 -17.60 -23.82 -10.04
N LEU A 101 -18.12 -22.60 -9.92
CA LEU A 101 -17.91 -21.53 -10.89
C LEU A 101 -16.42 -21.22 -11.11
N LYS A 102 -15.62 -21.14 -10.05
CA LYS A 102 -14.17 -20.91 -10.14
C LYS A 102 -13.41 -22.03 -10.84
N GLN A 103 -13.91 -23.26 -10.82
CA GLN A 103 -13.26 -24.39 -11.45
C GLN A 103 -13.42 -24.35 -12.98
N TYR A 104 -14.56 -23.89 -13.47
CA TYR A 104 -14.92 -23.91 -14.89
C TYR A 104 -14.90 -22.54 -15.56
N TYR A 105 -14.94 -21.45 -14.79
CA TYR A 105 -15.01 -20.08 -15.30
C TYR A 105 -13.99 -19.20 -14.62
N LYS A 106 -13.32 -18.37 -15.42
CA LYS A 106 -12.53 -17.26 -14.93
C LYS A 106 -13.46 -16.15 -14.45
N LEU A 107 -14.08 -16.34 -13.31
CA LEU A 107 -14.81 -15.24 -12.67
C LEU A 107 -13.84 -14.08 -12.39
N PRO A 108 -14.21 -12.84 -12.73
CA PRO A 108 -13.39 -11.67 -12.35
C PRO A 108 -13.24 -11.64 -10.83
N SER A 109 -12.07 -12.01 -10.35
CA SER A 109 -11.75 -11.94 -8.92
C SER A 109 -11.41 -10.51 -8.54
N LYS A 110 -11.93 -10.03 -7.41
CA LYS A 110 -11.39 -8.79 -6.82
C LYS A 110 -9.91 -9.01 -6.51
N LYS A 111 -9.08 -8.06 -6.93
CA LYS A 111 -7.67 -8.07 -6.51
C LYS A 111 -7.57 -8.19 -5.00
N THR A 112 -6.71 -9.07 -4.55
CA THR A 112 -6.39 -9.23 -3.13
C THR A 112 -5.73 -7.96 -2.59
N HIS A 113 -5.74 -7.76 -1.27
CA HIS A 113 -5.05 -6.64 -0.65
C HIS A 113 -3.54 -6.61 -1.00
N ARG A 114 -2.91 -7.79 -1.12
CA ARG A 114 -1.50 -7.93 -1.52
C ARG A 114 -1.26 -7.47 -2.96
N GLU A 115 -2.15 -7.85 -3.90
CA GLU A 115 -2.06 -7.43 -5.31
C GLU A 115 -2.27 -5.92 -5.43
N LYS A 116 -3.27 -5.35 -4.75
CA LYS A 116 -3.49 -3.90 -4.71
C LYS A 116 -2.28 -3.14 -4.17
N LYS A 117 -1.64 -3.63 -3.08
CA LYS A 117 -0.41 -3.04 -2.55
C LYS A 117 0.74 -3.10 -3.56
N ARG A 118 0.88 -4.20 -4.29
CA ARG A 118 1.90 -4.34 -5.34
C ARG A 118 1.67 -3.34 -6.47
N ASP A 119 0.44 -3.25 -6.98
CA ASP A 119 0.08 -2.32 -8.04
C ASP A 119 0.32 -0.86 -7.61
N MET A 120 -0.09 -0.51 -6.39
CA MET A 120 0.16 0.84 -5.85
C MET A 120 1.65 1.14 -5.67
N ARG A 121 2.48 0.15 -5.28
CA ARG A 121 3.94 0.31 -5.23
C ARG A 121 4.50 0.62 -6.61
N GLU A 122 4.07 -0.11 -7.62
CA GLU A 122 4.49 0.11 -9.02
C GLU A 122 4.09 1.50 -9.50
N ILE A 123 2.84 1.93 -9.29
CA ILE A 123 2.38 3.27 -9.64
C ILE A 123 3.23 4.34 -8.94
N LYS A 124 3.45 4.20 -7.62
CA LYS A 124 4.24 5.16 -6.84
C LYS A 124 5.71 5.20 -7.25
N SER A 125 6.26 4.12 -7.78
CA SER A 125 7.64 4.06 -8.26
C SER A 125 7.86 4.78 -9.60
N LYS A 126 6.81 5.08 -10.33
CA LYS A 126 6.88 5.81 -11.62
C LYS A 126 6.97 7.34 -11.46
N TYR A 127 6.63 7.87 -10.28
CA TYR A 127 6.81 9.31 -10.02
C TYR A 127 8.30 9.68 -10.00
N ARG A 128 8.61 10.90 -10.44
CA ARG A 128 9.93 11.52 -10.23
C ARG A 128 10.10 11.91 -8.74
N ALA A 129 11.34 12.13 -8.31
CA ALA A 129 11.60 12.65 -6.99
C ALA A 129 10.91 14.01 -6.82
N PHE A 130 10.19 14.19 -5.71
CA PHE A 130 9.39 15.37 -5.36
C PHE A 130 8.21 15.71 -6.28
N GLU A 131 7.97 15.00 -7.37
CA GLU A 131 6.85 15.27 -8.28
C GLU A 131 5.49 15.30 -7.55
N LYS A 132 5.32 14.44 -6.55
CA LYS A 132 4.09 14.40 -5.75
C LYS A 132 4.42 14.30 -4.25
N ILE A 133 3.92 15.28 -3.51
CA ILE A 133 4.09 15.40 -2.06
C ILE A 133 2.71 15.40 -1.42
N GLN A 134 2.49 14.51 -0.44
CA GLN A 134 1.29 14.53 0.40
C GLN A 134 1.53 15.41 1.60
N VAL A 135 0.56 16.26 1.94
CA VAL A 135 0.61 17.12 3.13
C VAL A 135 -0.62 16.86 3.98
N ASP A 136 -0.43 16.77 5.29
CA ASP A 136 -1.48 16.49 6.26
C ASP A 136 -1.09 17.05 7.63
N ILE A 137 -2.09 17.26 8.51
CA ILE A 137 -1.89 17.72 9.88
C ILE A 137 -2.19 16.58 10.86
N LYS A 138 -1.29 16.39 11.82
CA LYS A 138 -1.48 15.52 12.97
C LYS A 138 -1.70 16.36 14.24
N TYR A 139 -2.72 15.98 15.00
CA TYR A 139 -2.94 16.47 16.36
C TYR A 139 -1.92 15.80 17.28
N LEU A 140 -1.33 16.56 18.19
CA LEU A 140 -0.34 16.04 19.13
C LEU A 140 -0.88 15.99 20.56
N ASP A 141 -1.89 16.78 20.86
CA ASP A 141 -2.55 16.85 22.17
C ASP A 141 -3.42 15.61 22.48
N ASP A 142 -3.64 14.73 21.52
CA ASP A 142 -4.34 13.47 21.67
C ASP A 142 -3.41 12.25 21.90
N ILE A 143 -2.07 12.47 21.91
CA ILE A 143 -1.09 11.42 22.16
C ILE A 143 -0.83 11.29 23.67
N PRO A 144 -1.24 10.19 24.33
CA PRO A 144 -1.17 10.09 25.79
C PRO A 144 0.25 10.22 26.35
N GLU A 145 1.24 9.61 25.71
CA GLU A 145 2.63 9.60 26.15
C GLU A 145 3.30 10.98 26.00
N PHE A 146 2.82 11.79 25.06
CA PHE A 146 3.32 13.14 24.79
C PHE A 146 2.61 14.21 25.62
N TYR A 147 1.38 13.93 26.10
CA TYR A 147 0.50 14.94 26.70
C TYR A 147 1.11 15.64 27.91
N HIS A 148 1.82 14.90 28.78
CA HIS A 148 2.47 15.49 29.95
C HIS A 148 3.47 16.57 29.57
N ASP A 149 4.40 16.26 28.65
CA ASP A 149 5.45 17.18 28.20
C ASP A 149 4.85 18.33 27.38
N PHE A 150 3.80 18.04 26.61
CA PHE A 150 3.02 19.04 25.87
C PHE A 150 2.49 20.14 26.80
N MET A 151 1.85 19.75 27.90
CA MET A 151 1.31 20.69 28.88
C MET A 151 2.40 21.42 29.66
N GLN A 152 3.42 20.70 30.10
CA GLN A 152 4.50 21.24 30.93
C GLN A 152 5.36 22.28 30.21
N PHE A 153 5.70 22.03 28.97
CA PHE A 153 6.63 22.87 28.18
C PHE A 153 5.95 23.70 27.09
N HIS A 154 4.62 23.75 27.09
CA HIS A 154 3.82 24.45 26.06
C HIS A 154 4.25 24.09 24.64
N LEU A 155 4.41 22.76 24.38
CA LEU A 155 4.85 22.25 23.09
C LEU A 155 3.78 22.50 22.01
N PRO A 156 4.14 22.43 20.73
CA PRO A 156 3.20 22.65 19.63
C PRO A 156 2.02 21.66 19.65
N LYS A 157 0.83 22.14 19.38
CA LYS A 157 -0.41 21.36 19.33
C LYS A 157 -0.54 20.55 18.04
N TYR A 158 0.00 21.07 16.93
CA TYR A 158 -0.18 20.49 15.60
C TYR A 158 1.17 20.24 14.94
N GLN A 159 1.28 19.09 14.29
CA GLN A 159 2.37 18.77 13.38
C GLN A 159 1.86 18.84 11.95
N ILE A 160 2.50 19.63 11.10
CA ILE A 160 2.30 19.65 9.65
C ILE A 160 3.34 18.74 9.04
N THR A 161 2.89 17.76 8.28
CA THR A 161 3.76 16.73 7.69
C THR A 161 3.68 16.78 6.17
N ALA A 162 4.83 16.89 5.50
CA ALA A 162 4.93 16.72 4.06
C ALA A 162 5.72 15.45 3.73
N ARG A 163 5.16 14.60 2.87
CA ARG A 163 5.71 13.30 2.51
C ARG A 163 5.85 13.13 1.00
N CYS A 164 7.06 12.97 0.50
CA CYS A 164 7.29 12.66 -0.91
C CYS A 164 6.85 11.22 -1.23
N ILE A 165 5.98 11.05 -2.22
CA ILE A 165 5.46 9.73 -2.61
C ILE A 165 6.56 8.84 -3.19
N ARG A 166 7.44 9.35 -4.01
CA ARG A 166 8.50 8.56 -4.66
C ARG A 166 9.57 8.12 -3.67
N THR A 167 10.21 9.07 -3.01
CA THR A 167 11.36 8.81 -2.14
C THR A 167 10.95 8.42 -0.72
N GLY A 168 9.77 8.83 -0.29
CA GLY A 168 9.37 8.74 1.10
C GLY A 168 10.06 9.74 2.02
N ALA A 169 10.67 10.79 1.47
CA ALA A 169 11.25 11.89 2.26
C ALA A 169 10.19 12.54 3.14
N LEU A 170 10.56 12.84 4.37
CA LEU A 170 9.72 13.39 5.42
C LEU A 170 10.19 14.80 5.77
N PHE A 171 9.24 15.74 5.80
CA PHE A 171 9.47 17.13 6.23
C PHE A 171 8.40 17.51 7.25
N ILE A 172 8.83 18.09 8.37
CA ILE A 172 7.96 18.35 9.51
C ILE A 172 7.97 19.86 9.83
N GLY A 173 6.80 20.39 10.14
CA GLY A 173 6.60 21.69 10.76
C GLY A 173 5.67 21.57 11.97
N TYR A 174 5.75 22.53 12.87
CA TYR A 174 4.97 22.56 14.11
C TYR A 174 4.27 23.90 14.27
N THR A 175 3.05 23.91 14.84
CA THR A 175 2.27 25.12 15.08
C THR A 175 1.29 24.94 16.23
N GLN A 176 0.91 26.05 16.87
CA GLN A 176 -0.19 26.11 17.84
C GLN A 176 -1.55 26.32 17.17
N GLN A 177 -1.57 26.71 15.89
CA GLN A 177 -2.78 27.13 15.19
C GLN A 177 -3.15 26.20 14.03
N HIS A 178 -4.35 25.66 14.06
CA HIS A 178 -4.94 24.92 12.94
C HIS A 178 -5.52 25.90 11.93
N SER A 179 -4.68 26.47 11.06
CA SER A 179 -5.08 27.52 10.14
C SER A 179 -4.45 27.41 8.75
N THR A 180 -5.12 28.00 7.75
CA THR A 180 -4.56 28.11 6.38
C THR A 180 -3.30 28.94 6.34
N THR A 181 -3.10 29.87 7.27
CA THR A 181 -1.87 30.66 7.39
C THR A 181 -0.71 29.79 7.84
N SER A 182 -0.92 28.94 8.85
CA SER A 182 0.12 28.01 9.34
C SER A 182 0.57 27.06 8.23
N THR A 183 -0.35 26.46 7.51
CA THR A 183 -0.03 25.53 6.42
C THR A 183 0.64 26.27 5.25
N ALA A 184 0.22 27.51 4.95
CA ALA A 184 0.84 28.34 3.91
C ALA A 184 2.29 28.71 4.24
N ILE A 185 2.59 29.08 5.48
CA ILE A 185 3.97 29.38 5.92
C ILE A 185 4.83 28.12 5.83
N PHE A 186 4.33 26.98 6.30
CA PHE A 186 5.07 25.73 6.22
C PHE A 186 5.42 25.38 4.77
N ILE A 187 4.44 25.44 3.85
CA ILE A 187 4.68 25.09 2.45
C ILE A 187 5.60 26.08 1.75
N TYR A 188 5.51 27.38 2.09
CA TYR A 188 6.43 28.40 1.61
C TYR A 188 7.88 28.08 2.02
N ARG A 189 8.09 27.75 3.29
CA ARG A 189 9.41 27.35 3.81
C ARG A 189 9.93 26.08 3.14
N LEU A 190 9.08 25.09 2.96
CA LEU A 190 9.43 23.85 2.29
C LEU A 190 9.81 24.09 0.82
N PHE A 191 9.04 24.86 0.08
CA PHE A 191 9.35 25.17 -1.31
C PHE A 191 10.61 26.02 -1.47
N THR A 192 10.83 26.99 -0.60
CA THR A 192 12.09 27.76 -0.57
C THR A 192 13.29 26.84 -0.37
N HIS A 193 13.18 25.88 0.57
CA HIS A 193 14.22 24.88 0.82
C HIS A 193 14.43 23.96 -0.40
N LEU A 194 13.38 23.41 -0.96
CA LEU A 194 13.45 22.52 -2.14
C LEU A 194 14.09 23.26 -3.34
N LYS A 195 13.68 24.51 -3.59
CA LYS A 195 14.22 25.36 -4.65
C LYS A 195 15.70 25.63 -4.46
N HIS A 196 16.16 25.89 -3.23
CA HIS A 196 17.57 26.10 -2.90
C HIS A 196 18.46 24.92 -3.32
N TYR A 197 17.93 23.68 -3.26
CA TYR A 197 18.62 22.47 -3.69
C TYR A 197 18.33 22.06 -5.14
N GLY A 198 17.80 22.96 -5.97
CA GLY A 198 17.60 22.74 -7.40
C GLY A 198 16.33 21.96 -7.78
N VAL A 199 15.45 21.69 -6.82
CA VAL A 199 14.12 21.11 -7.14
C VAL A 199 13.24 22.22 -7.70
N LYS A 200 12.62 21.98 -8.85
CA LYS A 200 11.73 22.94 -9.52
C LYS A 200 10.32 22.88 -8.93
N PRO A 201 9.84 23.91 -8.20
CA PRO A 201 8.51 23.88 -7.59
C PRO A 201 7.38 23.69 -8.62
N ALA A 202 7.47 24.26 -9.81
CA ALA A 202 6.48 24.16 -10.88
C ALA A 202 6.19 22.69 -11.31
N GLU A 203 7.10 21.77 -11.05
CA GLU A 203 6.95 20.35 -11.35
C GLU A 203 6.33 19.55 -10.19
N ILE A 204 6.02 20.22 -9.06
CA ILE A 204 5.51 19.59 -7.84
C ILE A 204 3.98 19.64 -7.81
N THR A 205 3.37 18.52 -7.48
CA THR A 205 1.96 18.45 -7.08
C THR A 205 1.87 18.22 -5.57
N ILE A 206 1.28 19.17 -4.85
CA ILE A 206 0.91 19.01 -3.44
C ILE A 206 -0.47 18.36 -3.38
N GLN A 207 -0.59 17.28 -2.66
CA GLN A 207 -1.86 16.58 -2.43
C GLN A 207 -2.24 16.66 -0.95
N THR A 208 -3.44 17.18 -0.68
CA THR A 208 -4.04 17.26 0.67
C THR A 208 -5.39 16.55 0.69
N ASP A 209 -5.95 16.40 1.87
CA ASP A 209 -7.38 16.14 2.02
C ASP A 209 -8.19 17.44 1.77
N ASN A 210 -9.50 17.40 2.09
CA ASN A 210 -10.40 18.54 1.95
C ASN A 210 -10.55 19.33 3.26
N GLY A 211 -9.56 19.29 4.14
CA GLY A 211 -9.56 20.03 5.40
C GLY A 211 -9.62 21.56 5.19
N THR A 212 -10.24 22.28 6.11
CA THR A 212 -10.39 23.74 6.04
C THR A 212 -9.06 24.49 6.15
N GLU A 213 -8.04 23.84 6.68
CA GLU A 213 -6.65 24.31 6.75
C GLU A 213 -5.94 24.30 5.40
N PHE A 214 -6.47 23.61 4.40
CA PHE A 214 -5.93 23.53 3.04
C PHE A 214 -6.87 24.12 2.00
N THR A 215 -8.20 23.94 2.19
CA THR A 215 -9.19 24.22 1.16
C THR A 215 -10.22 25.23 1.65
N ALA A 216 -10.76 26.03 0.72
CA ALA A 216 -11.93 26.83 0.98
C ALA A 216 -13.21 25.95 1.01
N PRO A 217 -14.29 26.41 1.64
CA PRO A 217 -15.57 25.73 1.56
C PRO A 217 -15.97 25.42 0.10
N TRP A 218 -16.65 24.31 -0.13
CA TRP A 218 -17.00 23.82 -1.47
C TRP A 218 -17.79 24.82 -2.33
N ASN A 219 -18.52 25.74 -1.69
CA ASN A 219 -19.29 26.79 -2.33
C ASN A 219 -18.53 28.10 -2.53
N SER A 220 -17.25 28.17 -2.15
CA SER A 220 -16.42 29.35 -2.31
C SER A 220 -15.61 29.29 -3.62
N LEU A 221 -15.66 30.35 -4.40
CA LEU A 221 -14.81 30.54 -5.57
C LEU A 221 -13.41 31.04 -5.21
N LYS A 222 -13.19 31.47 -3.96
CA LYS A 222 -11.89 32.02 -3.51
C LYS A 222 -10.96 30.86 -3.11
N LYS A 223 -9.72 30.93 -3.62
CA LYS A 223 -8.64 30.01 -3.20
C LYS A 223 -8.15 30.42 -1.81
N THR A 224 -7.81 29.41 -1.00
CA THR A 224 -7.16 29.65 0.31
C THR A 224 -5.76 30.23 0.14
N LEU A 225 -5.22 30.81 1.22
CA LEU A 225 -3.85 31.29 1.23
C LEU A 225 -2.84 30.15 0.92
N PHE A 226 -3.08 28.96 1.45
CA PHE A 226 -2.30 27.77 1.15
C PHE A 226 -2.24 27.48 -0.35
N THR A 227 -3.40 27.44 -1.02
CA THR A 227 -3.48 27.21 -2.47
C THR A 227 -2.82 28.34 -3.25
N LYS A 228 -3.05 29.61 -2.86
CA LYS A 228 -2.45 30.78 -3.50
C LYS A 228 -0.91 30.74 -3.42
N VAL A 229 -0.32 30.40 -2.28
CA VAL A 229 1.13 30.25 -2.14
C VAL A 229 1.67 29.17 -3.09
N ILE A 230 1.03 28.00 -3.16
CA ILE A 230 1.46 26.92 -4.05
C ILE A 230 1.40 27.35 -5.51
N GLU A 231 0.27 27.89 -5.94
CA GLU A 231 0.00 28.12 -7.37
C GLU A 231 0.55 29.45 -7.87
N LEU A 232 0.45 30.54 -7.07
CA LEU A 232 0.86 31.86 -7.51
C LEU A 232 2.33 32.15 -7.18
N SER A 233 2.84 31.75 -5.99
CA SER A 233 4.24 32.04 -5.63
C SER A 233 5.24 31.06 -6.25
N TYR A 234 4.83 29.81 -6.50
CA TYR A 234 5.74 28.76 -6.95
C TYR A 234 5.32 28.07 -8.26
N ALA A 235 4.20 28.45 -8.86
CA ALA A 235 3.64 27.83 -10.06
C ALA A 235 3.46 26.30 -9.94
N ALA A 236 3.37 25.79 -8.71
CA ALA A 236 3.13 24.39 -8.39
C ALA A 236 1.63 24.06 -8.47
N THR A 237 1.27 22.79 -8.38
CA THR A 237 -0.13 22.36 -8.46
C THR A 237 -0.64 21.93 -7.08
N HIS A 238 -1.78 22.45 -6.64
CA HIS A 238 -2.51 21.94 -5.49
C HIS A 238 -3.67 21.04 -5.94
N LYS A 239 -3.74 19.81 -5.40
CA LYS A 239 -4.82 18.84 -5.67
C LYS A 239 -5.34 18.25 -4.36
N THR A 240 -6.64 18.24 -4.19
CA THR A 240 -7.31 17.53 -3.10
C THR A 240 -7.63 16.09 -3.48
N ILE A 241 -7.76 15.22 -2.49
CA ILE A 241 -8.28 13.86 -2.71
C ILE A 241 -9.80 13.91 -2.94
N PRO A 242 -10.36 12.94 -3.70
CA PRO A 242 -11.81 12.81 -3.79
C PRO A 242 -12.43 12.58 -2.42
N VAL A 243 -13.62 13.14 -2.21
CA VAL A 243 -14.35 13.02 -0.94
C VAL A 243 -14.51 11.54 -0.55
N GLY A 244 -14.18 11.20 0.69
CA GLY A 244 -14.22 9.82 1.21
C GLY A 244 -13.09 8.90 0.76
N ALA A 245 -12.15 9.35 -0.07
CA ALA A 245 -11.06 8.54 -0.60
C ALA A 245 -9.79 8.58 0.28
N LYS A 246 -9.92 8.32 1.59
CA LYS A 246 -8.81 8.37 2.58
C LYS A 246 -7.56 7.59 2.16
N THR A 247 -7.72 6.48 1.44
CA THR A 247 -6.58 5.67 0.96
C THR A 247 -5.59 6.42 0.06
N TYR A 248 -5.98 7.57 -0.49
CA TYR A 248 -5.09 8.41 -1.30
C TYR A 248 -4.04 9.15 -0.47
N GLN A 249 -4.23 9.32 0.85
CA GLN A 249 -3.29 9.95 1.79
C GLN A 249 -2.43 8.94 2.57
N SER A 250 -2.45 7.67 2.18
CA SER A 250 -1.84 6.56 2.93
C SER A 250 -0.34 6.68 3.23
N ASP A 251 0.43 7.47 2.46
CA ASP A 251 1.86 7.65 2.75
C ASP A 251 2.07 8.60 3.94
N VAL A 252 1.36 9.73 3.98
CA VAL A 252 1.46 10.69 5.08
C VAL A 252 0.81 10.12 6.35
N GLU A 253 -0.37 9.49 6.27
CA GLU A 253 -1.01 8.81 7.40
C GLU A 253 -0.11 7.73 8.02
N THR A 254 0.57 6.94 7.17
CA THR A 254 1.56 5.96 7.65
C THR A 254 2.71 6.64 8.37
N SER A 255 3.19 7.80 7.88
CA SER A 255 4.26 8.52 8.58
C SER A 255 3.81 9.08 9.93
N HIS A 256 2.56 9.52 10.08
CA HIS A 256 2.01 9.97 11.36
C HIS A 256 2.06 8.85 12.42
N ARG A 257 1.61 7.64 12.06
CA ARG A 257 1.71 6.50 12.97
C ARG A 257 3.16 6.17 13.32
N LEU A 258 4.06 6.16 12.33
CA LEU A 258 5.47 5.86 12.58
C LEU A 258 6.14 6.89 13.50
N ILE A 259 5.83 8.17 13.31
CA ILE A 259 6.34 9.25 14.17
C ILE A 259 5.81 9.09 15.59
N GLU A 260 4.54 8.73 15.74
CA GLU A 260 3.93 8.47 17.03
C GLU A 260 4.64 7.32 17.74
N ASP A 261 4.74 6.16 17.09
CA ASP A 261 5.37 4.95 17.65
C ASP A 261 6.88 5.12 17.93
N GLU A 262 7.61 5.85 17.06
CA GLU A 262 9.08 5.90 17.08
C GLU A 262 9.65 7.17 17.75
N PHE A 263 8.85 8.21 17.92
CA PHE A 263 9.30 9.49 18.45
C PHE A 263 8.47 9.96 19.66
N TYR A 264 7.18 10.22 19.50
CA TYR A 264 6.38 10.79 20.58
C TYR A 264 6.17 9.81 21.75
N ALA A 265 5.93 8.54 21.47
CA ALA A 265 5.72 7.52 22.51
C ALA A 265 7.02 7.06 23.21
N CYS A 266 8.19 7.36 22.64
CA CYS A 266 9.48 6.85 23.12
C CYS A 266 10.44 7.93 23.65
N ARG A 267 10.05 9.20 23.63
CA ARG A 267 10.94 10.32 23.96
C ARG A 267 10.34 11.18 25.06
N TYR A 268 11.21 11.72 25.89
CA TYR A 268 10.92 12.76 26.86
C TYR A 268 11.60 14.04 26.48
N PHE A 269 10.96 15.18 26.72
CA PHE A 269 11.46 16.49 26.33
C PHE A 269 11.66 17.33 27.59
N SER A 270 12.77 18.06 27.63
CA SER A 270 13.12 18.94 28.75
C SER A 270 12.76 20.41 28.50
N SER A 271 12.44 20.77 27.28
CA SER A 271 12.04 22.11 26.87
C SER A 271 11.53 22.11 25.41
N ALA A 272 10.89 23.21 24.99
CA ALA A 272 10.50 23.40 23.58
C ALA A 272 11.71 23.40 22.62
N GLN A 273 12.88 23.87 23.06
CA GLN A 273 14.10 23.84 22.25
C GLN A 273 14.64 22.42 22.12
N ASP A 274 14.63 21.64 23.21
CA ASP A 274 15.03 20.24 23.20
C ASP A 274 14.08 19.41 22.30
N PHE A 275 12.77 19.66 22.38
CA PHE A 275 11.79 19.07 21.49
C PHE A 275 12.13 19.29 20.01
N LEU A 276 12.37 20.53 19.60
CA LEU A 276 12.71 20.84 18.20
C LEU A 276 14.05 20.22 17.76
N LYS A 277 15.04 20.17 18.66
CA LYS A 277 16.32 19.49 18.42
C LYS A 277 16.12 17.99 18.20
N GLN A 278 15.38 17.33 19.07
CA GLN A 278 15.08 15.91 18.95
C GLN A 278 14.21 15.60 17.72
N ALA A 279 13.25 16.45 17.37
CA ALA A 279 12.45 16.35 16.17
C ALA A 279 13.32 16.42 14.89
N HIS A 280 14.30 17.31 14.87
CA HIS A 280 15.27 17.39 13.76
C HIS A 280 16.14 16.13 13.67
N GLN A 281 16.61 15.61 14.80
CA GLN A 281 17.37 14.35 14.84
C GLN A 281 16.55 13.18 14.33
N TYR A 282 15.26 13.08 14.75
CA TYR A 282 14.35 12.05 14.28
C TYR A 282 14.10 12.16 12.76
N GLN A 283 13.78 13.36 12.27
CA GLN A 283 13.58 13.57 10.83
C GLN A 283 14.83 13.20 10.02
N ASN A 284 16.03 13.54 10.50
CA ASN A 284 17.28 13.14 9.86
C ASN A 284 17.48 11.62 9.91
N HIS A 285 17.26 10.96 11.04
CA HIS A 285 17.26 9.51 11.13
C HIS A 285 16.29 8.90 10.12
N PHE A 286 15.07 9.43 10.05
CA PHE A 286 14.04 8.96 9.14
C PHE A 286 14.46 9.08 7.67
N ASN A 287 15.06 10.22 7.29
CA ASN A 287 15.42 10.51 5.91
C ASN A 287 16.74 9.86 5.45
N PHE A 288 17.71 9.73 6.33
CA PHE A 288 19.05 9.24 5.96
C PHE A 288 19.32 7.79 6.33
N THR A 289 18.70 7.30 7.42
CA THR A 289 19.06 5.98 7.99
C THR A 289 17.92 4.98 7.92
N ARG A 290 16.68 5.39 8.24
CA ARG A 290 15.55 4.50 8.40
C ARG A 290 15.19 3.80 7.08
N PHE A 291 15.30 2.45 7.07
CA PHE A 291 14.95 1.66 5.91
C PHE A 291 13.42 1.48 5.78
N ASN A 292 12.89 1.76 4.62
CA ASN A 292 11.48 1.54 4.30
C ASN A 292 11.31 0.24 3.50
N THR A 293 10.86 -0.83 4.16
CA THR A 293 10.64 -2.15 3.54
C THR A 293 9.64 -2.11 2.38
N TYR A 294 8.64 -1.23 2.44
CA TYR A 294 7.67 -1.11 1.35
C TYR A 294 8.29 -0.51 0.09
N LYS A 295 9.17 0.48 0.23
CA LYS A 295 9.85 1.15 -0.89
C LYS A 295 11.21 0.52 -1.22
N ASN A 296 11.70 -0.37 -0.38
CA ASN A 296 13.00 -1.07 -0.51
C ASN A 296 14.20 -0.13 -0.49
N GLY A 297 14.26 0.78 0.47
CA GLY A 297 15.38 1.70 0.65
C GLY A 297 15.07 2.80 1.65
N SER A 298 16.10 3.50 2.14
CA SER A 298 15.92 4.74 2.88
C SER A 298 15.59 5.89 1.93
N PRO A 299 14.93 6.98 2.39
CA PRO A 299 14.64 8.12 1.54
C PRO A 299 15.85 8.67 0.78
N VAL A 300 17.03 8.74 1.40
CA VAL A 300 18.26 9.18 0.73
C VAL A 300 18.71 8.24 -0.38
N GLN A 301 18.65 6.92 -0.16
CA GLN A 301 18.97 5.94 -1.19
C GLN A 301 18.01 6.02 -2.37
N LEU A 302 16.71 6.17 -2.09
CA LEU A 302 15.67 6.31 -3.11
C LEU A 302 15.78 7.64 -3.88
N LEU A 303 16.23 8.71 -3.22
CA LEU A 303 16.53 9.99 -3.86
C LEU A 303 17.71 9.85 -4.82
N GLN A 304 18.80 9.25 -4.37
CA GLN A 304 20.00 9.03 -5.20
C GLN A 304 19.71 8.18 -6.44
N GLN A 305 18.81 7.19 -6.30
CA GLN A 305 18.36 6.36 -7.42
C GLN A 305 17.44 7.12 -8.40
N ALA A 306 16.53 7.95 -7.89
CA ALA A 306 15.52 8.62 -8.71
C ALA A 306 15.99 9.97 -9.28
N ALA A 307 16.91 10.65 -8.62
CA ALA A 307 17.42 11.96 -8.99
C ALA A 307 18.86 12.19 -8.49
N PRO A 308 19.86 11.51 -9.08
CA PRO A 308 21.25 11.52 -8.60
C PRO A 308 21.90 12.91 -8.61
N LEU A 309 21.39 13.83 -9.42
CA LEU A 309 21.90 15.21 -9.52
C LEU A 309 21.40 16.12 -8.39
N ILE A 310 20.36 15.75 -7.67
CA ILE A 310 19.86 16.54 -6.55
C ILE A 310 20.74 16.28 -5.32
N ASN A 311 21.26 17.37 -4.72
CA ASN A 311 22.05 17.27 -3.51
C ASN A 311 21.24 16.60 -2.37
N ARG A 312 21.80 15.55 -1.76
CA ARG A 312 21.17 14.81 -0.65
C ARG A 312 20.77 15.70 0.54
N ASN A 313 21.42 16.85 0.72
CA ASN A 313 21.11 17.81 1.79
C ASN A 313 19.70 18.43 1.63
N VAL A 314 19.04 18.27 0.49
CA VAL A 314 17.60 18.58 0.35
C VAL A 314 16.74 17.85 1.38
N LEU A 315 17.19 16.71 1.90
CA LEU A 315 16.51 15.94 2.93
C LEU A 315 16.76 16.45 4.36
N ASN A 316 17.74 17.34 4.54
CA ASN A 316 18.08 17.95 5.83
C ASN A 316 17.30 19.26 6.04
N PHE A 317 15.99 19.19 5.98
CA PHE A 317 15.11 20.30 6.33
C PHE A 317 15.01 20.40 7.85
N LYS A 318 15.24 21.58 8.42
CA LYS A 318 15.04 21.79 9.87
C LYS A 318 13.54 21.90 10.16
N PRO A 319 12.99 21.12 11.10
CA PRO A 319 11.62 21.30 11.54
C PRO A 319 11.34 22.75 11.93
N VAL A 320 10.25 23.30 11.42
CA VAL A 320 9.91 24.72 11.53
C VAL A 320 8.86 24.89 12.61
N LEU A 321 9.10 25.79 13.57
CA LEU A 321 8.03 26.31 14.42
C LEU A 321 7.37 27.47 13.65
N VAL A 322 6.25 27.18 13.01
CA VAL A 322 5.59 28.05 12.03
C VAL A 322 5.18 29.39 12.65
N ASP A 323 4.72 29.36 13.90
CA ASP A 323 4.22 30.55 14.61
C ASP A 323 5.26 31.65 14.73
N THR A 324 6.55 31.32 14.77
CA THR A 324 7.64 32.30 14.83
C THR A 324 7.78 33.11 13.55
N PHE A 325 7.19 32.68 12.46
CA PHE A 325 7.31 33.34 11.15
C PHE A 325 6.09 34.16 10.77
N PHE A 326 5.03 34.20 11.55
CA PHE A 326 3.81 34.95 11.21
C PHE A 326 4.09 36.44 10.98
N HIS A 327 4.91 37.07 11.77
CA HIS A 327 5.26 38.46 11.62
C HIS A 327 6.19 38.73 10.40
N LEU A 328 7.07 37.78 10.08
CA LEU A 328 8.00 37.91 8.94
C LEU A 328 7.29 37.84 7.60
N TYR A 329 6.25 36.97 7.51
CA TYR A 329 5.53 36.76 6.25
C TYR A 329 4.24 37.57 6.13
N LYS A 330 3.88 38.38 7.12
CA LYS A 330 2.64 39.16 7.12
C LYS A 330 2.53 40.07 5.89
N ASN A 331 3.61 40.69 5.45
CA ASN A 331 3.63 41.56 4.28
C ASN A 331 3.55 40.78 2.96
N GLU A 332 4.32 39.71 2.82
CA GLU A 332 4.31 38.84 1.62
C GLU A 332 2.94 38.18 1.39
N PHE A 333 2.32 37.64 2.45
CA PHE A 333 1.00 37.02 2.34
C PHE A 333 -0.13 38.04 2.23
N ARG A 334 0.04 39.28 2.64
CA ARG A 334 -0.97 40.34 2.50
C ARG A 334 -1.28 40.62 1.03
N LEU A 335 -0.26 40.62 0.15
CA LEU A 335 -0.46 40.74 -1.30
C LEU A 335 -1.17 39.54 -1.93
N LEU A 336 -1.05 38.36 -1.35
CA LEU A 336 -1.75 37.16 -1.81
C LEU A 336 -3.16 37.03 -1.22
N ALA A 337 -3.43 37.66 -0.10
CA ALA A 337 -4.72 37.56 0.60
C ALA A 337 -5.80 38.49 0.00
N SER A 338 -5.40 39.54 -0.67
CA SER A 338 -6.28 40.40 -1.48
C SER A 338 -6.70 39.70 -2.79
#